data_af807fe426948486cd5465ce0b659b8b
#
_entry.id   af807fe426948486cd5465ce0b659b8b
#
_cell.length_a   1.000
_cell.length_b   1.000
_cell.length_c   1.000
_cell.angle_alpha   90.00
_cell.angle_beta   90.00
_cell.angle_gamma   90.00
#
_symmetry.space_group_name_H-M   'P 1'
#
loop_
_entity.id
_entity.type
_entity.pdbx_description
1 polymer ?
#
loop_
_entity_poly.entity_id
_entity_poly.type
_entity_poly.pdbx_seq_one_letter_code
_entity_poly.pdbx_strand_id
1 'polypeptide(L)'
;MGGQVDESCVLDEGPWTHRFIGANGSRFHVVEAGTGPLVLFLHGFPEFWWAWHDVLPRVADAGFRAVAVDLRGYGASDKPPRGYDGYTMAADVTGLIRALGERNAMIVGAGAGGMIGWAAAAFHPKLVNRLVVLGAAHPLRPRAATRGPDRGSTRAS
;
A
#
# COMPACT_ATOMS: atom_id res chain seq x y z
N MET A 1 -32.08 -4.57 -8.47
CA MET A 1 -31.85 -4.70 -7.01
C MET A 1 -30.34 -4.71 -6.80
N GLY A 2 -29.77 -3.56 -6.47
CA GLY A 2 -28.38 -3.46 -6.05
C GLY A 2 -28.26 -4.05 -4.66
N GLY A 3 -27.71 -5.26 -4.53
CA GLY A 3 -27.29 -5.80 -3.26
C GLY A 3 -26.28 -4.85 -2.64
N GLN A 4 -26.60 -4.24 -1.52
CA GLN A 4 -25.65 -3.49 -0.72
C GLN A 4 -24.58 -4.50 -0.31
N VAL A 5 -23.36 -4.34 -0.79
CA VAL A 5 -22.25 -5.16 -0.37
C VAL A 5 -22.07 -4.94 1.11
N ASP A 6 -22.20 -5.99 1.90
CA ASP A 6 -21.98 -5.93 3.33
C ASP A 6 -20.50 -5.64 3.59
N GLU A 7 -20.21 -4.41 3.94
CA GLU A 7 -18.82 -3.96 4.25
C GLU A 7 -18.35 -4.48 5.62
N SER A 8 -19.18 -5.17 6.37
CA SER A 8 -18.80 -5.70 7.69
C SER A 8 -17.60 -6.64 7.64
N CYS A 9 -17.41 -7.36 6.53
CA CYS A 9 -16.27 -8.26 6.34
C CYS A 9 -14.90 -7.55 6.32
N VAL A 10 -14.86 -6.24 6.06
CA VAL A 10 -13.61 -5.46 6.09
C VAL A 10 -13.33 -4.87 7.47
N LEU A 11 -14.23 -5.03 8.43
CA LEU A 11 -14.12 -4.52 9.79
C LEU A 11 -13.89 -5.63 10.82
N ASP A 12 -13.20 -6.70 10.43
CA ASP A 12 -12.88 -7.82 11.33
C ASP A 12 -12.12 -7.36 12.57
N GLU A 13 -12.60 -7.77 13.73
CA GLU A 13 -11.99 -7.45 15.01
C GLU A 13 -10.72 -8.29 15.27
N GLY A 14 -9.80 -7.70 16.03
CA GLY A 14 -8.55 -8.32 16.40
C GLY A 14 -7.73 -7.42 17.31
N PRO A 15 -6.42 -7.68 17.50
CA PRO A 15 -5.55 -6.85 18.33
C PRO A 15 -5.16 -5.55 17.60
N TRP A 16 -6.14 -4.85 17.07
CA TRP A 16 -6.04 -3.60 16.32
C TRP A 16 -7.30 -2.76 16.46
N THR A 17 -7.22 -1.52 16.00
CA THR A 17 -8.33 -0.57 16.01
C THR A 17 -8.63 -0.11 14.59
N HIS A 18 -9.89 -0.10 14.21
CA HIS A 18 -10.38 0.44 12.94
C HIS A 18 -10.63 1.95 13.06
N ARG A 19 -10.17 2.71 12.08
CA ARG A 19 -10.40 4.16 11.99
C ARG A 19 -10.71 4.57 10.56
N PHE A 20 -11.44 5.69 10.44
CA PHE A 20 -11.65 6.38 9.17
C PHE A 20 -10.96 7.74 9.22
N ILE A 21 -10.15 8.03 8.21
CA ILE A 21 -9.31 9.22 8.16
C ILE A 21 -9.53 9.94 6.83
N GLY A 22 -9.77 11.24 6.90
CA GLY A 22 -9.80 12.11 5.70
C GLY A 22 -8.39 12.51 5.28
N ALA A 23 -8.05 12.28 4.03
CA ALA A 23 -6.80 12.71 3.43
C ALA A 23 -6.97 12.89 1.92
N ASN A 24 -6.32 13.90 1.35
CA ASN A 24 -6.33 14.15 -0.10
C ASN A 24 -7.73 14.10 -0.75
N GLY A 25 -8.73 14.66 -0.05
CA GLY A 25 -10.12 14.74 -0.54
C GLY A 25 -10.91 13.43 -0.53
N SER A 26 -10.41 12.38 0.09
CA SER A 26 -11.07 11.07 0.23
C SER A 26 -11.05 10.60 1.68
N ARG A 27 -11.96 9.71 2.03
CA ARG A 27 -12.01 9.03 3.31
C ARG A 27 -11.37 7.65 3.18
N PHE A 28 -10.39 7.39 4.02
CA PHE A 28 -9.66 6.12 4.06
C PHE A 28 -10.00 5.33 5.30
N HIS A 29 -10.19 4.03 5.13
CA HIS A 29 -10.22 3.09 6.22
C HIS A 29 -8.80 2.63 6.54
N VAL A 30 -8.42 2.70 7.82
CA VAL A 30 -7.13 2.25 8.32
C VAL A 30 -7.32 1.34 9.52
N VAL A 31 -6.40 0.41 9.68
CA VAL A 31 -6.32 -0.52 10.81
C VAL A 31 -4.99 -0.32 11.50
N GLU A 32 -5.01 -0.03 12.78
CA GLU A 32 -3.88 0.45 13.55
C GLU A 32 -3.60 -0.44 14.77
N ALA A 33 -2.33 -0.73 14.99
CA ALA A 33 -1.85 -1.44 16.17
C ALA A 33 -0.51 -0.87 16.66
N GLY A 34 -0.34 -0.80 17.97
CA GLY A 34 0.91 -0.36 18.59
C GLY A 34 1.10 1.15 18.63
N THR A 35 2.23 1.53 19.20
CA THR A 35 2.69 2.92 19.35
C THR A 35 4.18 3.01 19.01
N GLY A 36 4.65 4.18 18.62
CA GLY A 36 6.04 4.41 18.23
C GLY A 36 6.15 4.99 16.83
N PRO A 37 7.31 4.86 16.17
CA PRO A 37 7.48 5.33 14.79
C PRO A 37 6.47 4.68 13.83
N LEU A 38 5.91 5.47 12.91
CA LEU A 38 4.88 5.00 11.99
C LEU A 38 5.46 4.08 10.91
N VAL A 39 4.82 2.93 10.75
CA VAL A 39 4.99 2.02 9.61
C VAL A 39 3.64 1.92 8.90
N LEU A 40 3.57 2.39 7.67
CA LEU A 40 2.37 2.38 6.84
C LEU A 40 2.43 1.25 5.82
N PHE A 41 1.44 0.37 5.85
CA PHE A 41 1.34 -0.82 5.00
C PHE A 41 0.36 -0.57 3.85
N LEU A 42 0.83 -0.81 2.62
CA LEU A 42 0.08 -0.63 1.37
C LEU A 42 -0.09 -1.98 0.69
N HIS A 43 -1.33 -2.44 0.59
CA HIS A 43 -1.65 -3.74 -0.02
C HIS A 43 -1.52 -3.73 -1.55
N GLY A 44 -1.49 -4.94 -2.14
CA GLY A 44 -1.51 -5.16 -3.57
C GLY A 44 -2.93 -5.31 -4.15
N PHE A 45 -3.00 -5.64 -5.45
CA PHE A 45 -4.23 -5.98 -6.14
C PHE A 45 -4.40 -7.50 -6.21
N PRO A 46 -5.56 -8.06 -5.97
CA PRO A 46 -6.86 -7.50 -5.53
C PRO A 46 -7.07 -7.70 -4.02
N GLU A 47 -6.38 -6.96 -3.21
CA GLU A 47 -6.33 -7.12 -1.76
C GLU A 47 -6.94 -5.92 -1.02
N PHE A 48 -6.85 -5.92 0.30
CA PHE A 48 -7.21 -4.85 1.22
C PHE A 48 -6.37 -4.99 2.49
N TRP A 49 -6.62 -4.22 3.55
CA TRP A 49 -5.80 -4.20 4.77
C TRP A 49 -5.54 -5.59 5.37
N TRP A 50 -6.46 -6.54 5.19
CA TRP A 50 -6.35 -7.90 5.72
C TRP A 50 -5.10 -8.65 5.26
N ALA A 51 -4.52 -8.27 4.13
CA ALA A 51 -3.24 -8.81 3.68
C ALA A 51 -2.13 -8.66 4.75
N TRP A 52 -2.28 -7.71 5.67
CA TRP A 52 -1.31 -7.39 6.71
C TRP A 52 -1.72 -7.84 8.12
N HIS A 53 -2.85 -8.53 8.28
CA HIS A 53 -3.43 -8.85 9.59
C HIS A 53 -2.48 -9.63 10.52
N ASP A 54 -1.66 -10.55 9.97
CA ASP A 54 -0.66 -11.31 10.75
C ASP A 54 0.59 -10.47 11.08
N VAL A 55 0.88 -9.44 10.28
CA VAL A 55 2.08 -8.61 10.42
C VAL A 55 1.86 -7.48 11.42
N LEU A 56 0.67 -6.89 11.43
CA LEU A 56 0.37 -5.72 12.26
C LEU A 56 0.69 -5.93 13.75
N PRO A 57 0.24 -7.00 14.43
CA PRO A 57 0.56 -7.22 15.83
C PRO A 57 2.06 -7.43 16.08
N ARG A 58 2.76 -8.10 15.16
CA ARG A 58 4.20 -8.37 15.29
C ARG A 58 5.02 -7.10 15.19
N VAL A 59 4.66 -6.20 14.28
CA VAL A 59 5.31 -4.90 14.13
C VAL A 59 5.00 -3.99 15.32
N ALA A 60 3.76 -4.03 15.81
CA ALA A 60 3.37 -3.33 17.04
C ALA A 60 4.17 -3.80 18.26
N ASP A 61 4.34 -5.11 18.43
CA ASP A 61 5.13 -5.70 19.52
C ASP A 61 6.62 -5.34 19.42
N ALA A 62 7.11 -5.06 18.23
CA ALA A 62 8.47 -4.59 18.00
C ALA A 62 8.70 -3.10 18.34
N GLY A 63 7.68 -2.39 18.79
CA GLY A 63 7.77 -0.99 19.22
C GLY A 63 7.43 0.04 18.16
N PHE A 64 6.66 -0.35 17.14
CA PHE A 64 6.20 0.53 16.06
C PHE A 64 4.70 0.77 16.12
N ARG A 65 4.28 1.89 15.54
CA ARG A 65 2.89 2.16 15.21
C ARG A 65 2.61 1.61 13.82
N ALA A 66 1.97 0.43 13.76
CA ALA A 66 1.66 -0.26 12.52
C ALA A 66 0.27 0.15 12.02
N VAL A 67 0.18 0.68 10.82
CA VAL A 67 -1.07 1.12 10.20
C VAL A 67 -1.20 0.52 8.81
N ALA A 68 -2.22 -0.30 8.60
CA ALA A 68 -2.58 -0.81 7.27
C ALA A 68 -3.74 0.02 6.72
N VAL A 69 -3.66 0.44 5.47
CA VAL A 69 -4.70 1.23 4.82
C VAL A 69 -5.40 0.41 3.75
N ASP A 70 -6.71 0.57 3.65
CA ASP A 70 -7.44 0.24 2.42
C ASP A 70 -7.18 1.36 1.41
N LEU A 71 -6.45 1.04 0.36
CA LEU A 71 -6.12 2.01 -0.68
C LEU A 71 -7.39 2.55 -1.36
N ARG A 72 -7.30 3.72 -1.96
CA ARG A 72 -8.36 4.32 -2.77
C ARG A 72 -8.98 3.27 -3.69
N GLY A 73 -10.30 3.10 -3.62
CA GLY A 73 -11.04 2.13 -4.43
C GLY A 73 -11.15 0.72 -3.83
N TYR A 74 -10.58 0.48 -2.64
CA TYR A 74 -10.57 -0.83 -2.00
C TYR A 74 -11.17 -0.82 -0.60
N GLY A 75 -11.58 -2.00 -0.15
CA GLY A 75 -12.07 -2.23 1.20
C GLY A 75 -13.18 -1.26 1.59
N ALA A 76 -13.07 -0.65 2.77
CA ALA A 76 -14.01 0.34 3.28
C ALA A 76 -13.61 1.79 2.97
N SER A 77 -12.54 2.02 2.21
CA SER A 77 -12.16 3.35 1.73
C SER A 77 -13.06 3.84 0.60
N ASP A 78 -13.09 5.15 0.40
CA ASP A 78 -13.83 5.76 -0.71
C ASP A 78 -13.40 5.19 -2.06
N LYS A 79 -14.37 5.07 -2.97
CA LYS A 79 -14.21 4.56 -4.33
C LYS A 79 -14.57 5.64 -5.35
N PRO A 80 -13.84 6.77 -5.38
CA PRO A 80 -14.14 7.83 -6.34
C PRO A 80 -13.90 7.36 -7.76
N PRO A 81 -14.58 7.98 -8.77
CA PRO A 81 -14.45 7.57 -10.17
C PRO A 81 -13.10 7.95 -10.79
N ARG A 82 -12.24 8.69 -10.08
CA ARG A 82 -10.95 9.22 -10.56
C ARG A 82 -9.90 9.20 -9.45
N GLY A 83 -8.64 9.46 -9.85
CA GLY A 83 -7.53 9.60 -8.89
C GLY A 83 -6.77 8.30 -8.66
N TYR A 84 -6.68 7.44 -9.65
CA TYR A 84 -5.94 6.17 -9.60
C TYR A 84 -4.58 6.24 -10.29
N ASP A 85 -4.14 7.43 -10.66
CA ASP A 85 -2.79 7.67 -11.15
C ASP A 85 -1.76 7.68 -10.01
N GLY A 86 -0.51 7.41 -10.34
CA GLY A 86 0.56 7.27 -9.35
C GLY A 86 0.82 8.55 -8.55
N TYR A 87 0.61 9.72 -9.13
CA TYR A 87 0.78 10.99 -8.45
C TYR A 87 -0.29 11.20 -7.37
N THR A 88 -1.56 11.00 -7.73
CA THR A 88 -2.68 11.13 -6.79
C THR A 88 -2.58 10.11 -5.66
N MET A 89 -2.25 8.86 -5.96
CA MET A 89 -2.13 7.81 -4.95
C MET A 89 -0.90 8.04 -4.04
N ALA A 90 0.18 8.60 -4.54
CA ALA A 90 1.29 9.05 -3.70
C ALA A 90 0.88 10.20 -2.77
N ALA A 91 0.06 11.13 -3.26
CA ALA A 91 -0.50 12.21 -2.44
C ALA A 91 -1.47 11.67 -1.37
N ASP A 92 -2.21 10.60 -1.63
CA ASP A 92 -3.01 9.90 -0.62
C ASP A 92 -2.13 9.43 0.54
N VAL A 93 -1.03 8.75 0.23
CA VAL A 93 -0.08 8.22 1.22
C VAL A 93 0.50 9.34 2.08
N THR A 94 0.97 10.40 1.45
CA THR A 94 1.57 11.53 2.18
C THR A 94 0.53 12.32 2.98
N GLY A 95 -0.67 12.43 2.47
CA GLY A 95 -1.82 12.98 3.20
C GLY A 95 -2.19 12.16 4.43
N LEU A 96 -2.16 10.84 4.32
CA LEU A 96 -2.39 9.92 5.45
C LEU A 96 -1.32 10.06 6.53
N ILE A 97 -0.04 10.13 6.16
CA ILE A 97 1.06 10.34 7.12
C ILE A 97 0.80 11.60 7.97
N ARG A 98 0.43 12.70 7.31
CA ARG A 98 0.12 13.96 8.00
C ARG A 98 -1.15 13.87 8.85
N ALA A 99 -2.20 13.25 8.32
CA ALA A 99 -3.46 13.07 9.04
C ALA A 99 -3.34 12.16 10.27
N LEU A 100 -2.37 11.24 10.25
CA LEU A 100 -2.00 10.41 11.40
C LEU A 100 -1.14 11.17 12.43
N GLY A 101 -0.82 12.43 12.17
CA GLY A 101 -0.05 13.29 13.09
C GLY A 101 1.46 13.08 13.00
N GLU A 102 1.96 12.41 11.97
CA GLU A 102 3.38 12.08 11.84
C GLU A 102 4.09 12.98 10.82
N ARG A 103 5.38 13.18 11.02
CA ARG A 103 6.24 13.96 10.12
C ARG A 103 6.76 13.12 8.95
N ASN A 104 6.96 11.85 9.20
CA ASN A 104 7.44 10.87 8.21
C ASN A 104 6.99 9.47 8.61
N ALA A 105 7.15 8.53 7.70
CA ALA A 105 6.84 7.14 7.94
C ALA A 105 7.82 6.22 7.20
N MET A 106 7.95 5.01 7.71
CA MET A 106 8.38 3.87 6.93
C MET A 106 7.19 3.36 6.13
N ILE A 107 7.39 3.05 4.85
CA ILE A 107 6.36 2.46 3.99
C ILE A 107 6.74 1.02 3.67
N VAL A 108 5.79 0.12 3.80
CA VAL A 108 5.89 -1.27 3.35
C VAL A 108 4.79 -1.51 2.33
N GLY A 109 5.15 -1.75 1.09
CA GLY A 109 4.19 -1.92 0.00
C GLY A 109 4.38 -3.23 -0.76
N ALA A 110 3.27 -3.90 -1.06
CA ALA A 110 3.25 -5.13 -1.84
C ALA A 110 2.60 -4.90 -3.20
N GLY A 111 3.20 -5.40 -4.28
CA GLY A 111 2.65 -5.28 -5.63
C GLY A 111 2.32 -3.83 -6.02
N ALA A 112 1.05 -3.55 -6.29
CA ALA A 112 0.57 -2.20 -6.60
C ALA A 112 0.85 -1.20 -5.45
N GLY A 113 0.71 -1.62 -4.19
CA GLY A 113 1.09 -0.82 -3.02
C GLY A 113 2.59 -0.48 -3.00
N GLY A 114 3.43 -1.39 -3.47
CA GLY A 114 4.86 -1.15 -3.65
C GLY A 114 5.15 -0.08 -4.71
N MET A 115 4.41 -0.07 -5.81
CA MET A 115 4.53 0.97 -6.85
C MET A 115 4.12 2.34 -6.32
N ILE A 116 3.06 2.39 -5.52
CA ILE A 116 2.63 3.63 -4.84
C ILE A 116 3.71 4.09 -3.86
N GLY A 117 4.31 3.18 -3.11
CA GLY A 117 5.43 3.46 -2.21
C GLY A 117 6.63 4.07 -2.93
N TRP A 118 7.01 3.55 -4.11
CA TRP A 118 8.04 4.14 -4.96
C TRP A 118 7.71 5.56 -5.37
N ALA A 119 6.46 5.80 -5.82
CA ALA A 119 6.00 7.13 -6.22
C ALA A 119 6.02 8.10 -5.03
N ALA A 120 5.54 7.68 -3.86
CA ALA A 120 5.56 8.48 -2.65
C ALA A 120 6.99 8.86 -2.23
N ALA A 121 7.92 7.91 -2.26
CA ALA A 121 9.33 8.16 -1.95
C ALA A 121 10.01 9.11 -2.94
N ALA A 122 9.67 8.99 -4.23
CA ALA A 122 10.23 9.85 -5.28
C ALA A 122 9.69 11.29 -5.21
N PHE A 123 8.37 11.45 -5.04
CA PHE A 123 7.75 12.78 -5.02
C PHE A 123 7.84 13.48 -3.66
N HIS A 124 7.93 12.71 -2.57
CA HIS A 124 7.90 13.23 -1.21
C HIS A 124 8.99 12.62 -0.31
N PRO A 125 10.28 12.76 -0.68
CA PRO A 125 11.38 12.08 0.01
C PRO A 125 11.54 12.47 1.50
N LYS A 126 11.00 13.61 1.91
CA LYS A 126 11.04 14.04 3.31
C LYS A 126 9.99 13.33 4.19
N LEU A 127 8.94 12.79 3.58
CA LEU A 127 7.84 12.10 4.27
C LEU A 127 8.05 10.58 4.33
N VAL A 128 8.89 10.03 3.45
CA VAL A 128 9.20 8.61 3.40
C VAL A 128 10.65 8.41 3.84
N ASN A 129 10.84 8.01 5.10
CA ASN A 129 12.19 7.81 5.63
C ASN A 129 12.78 6.43 5.28
N ARG A 130 11.94 5.43 5.04
CA ARG A 130 12.33 4.09 4.58
C ARG A 130 11.23 3.51 3.71
N LEU A 131 11.62 2.70 2.75
CA LEU A 131 10.70 2.00 1.85
C LEU A 131 11.10 0.53 1.73
N VAL A 132 10.15 -0.35 2.00
CA VAL A 132 10.24 -1.80 1.75
C VAL A 132 9.22 -2.15 0.67
N VAL A 133 9.67 -2.79 -0.40
CA VAL A 133 8.81 -3.17 -1.53
C VAL A 133 8.88 -4.67 -1.76
N LEU A 134 7.72 -5.30 -1.79
CA LEU A 134 7.54 -6.72 -2.00
C LEU A 134 6.82 -6.96 -3.34
N GLY A 135 7.42 -7.74 -4.22
CA GLY A 135 6.79 -8.15 -5.47
C GLY A 135 6.55 -7.03 -6.50
N ALA A 136 7.28 -5.90 -6.40
CA ALA A 136 7.24 -4.84 -7.40
C ALA A 136 8.66 -4.38 -7.74
N ALA A 137 8.98 -4.32 -9.03
CA ALA A 137 10.29 -3.85 -9.48
C ALA A 137 10.40 -2.32 -9.34
N HIS A 138 11.63 -1.84 -9.17
CA HIS A 138 11.90 -0.40 -9.23
C HIS A 138 11.49 0.15 -10.61
N PRO A 139 10.73 1.26 -10.67
CA PRO A 139 10.18 1.77 -11.94
C PRO A 139 11.22 2.08 -13.01
N LEU A 140 12.43 2.46 -12.60
CA LEU A 140 13.52 2.78 -13.50
C LEU A 140 14.44 1.59 -13.82
N ARG A 141 14.15 0.39 -13.29
CA ARG A 141 14.94 -0.79 -13.62
C ARG A 141 14.54 -1.28 -15.02
N PRO A 142 15.47 -1.36 -16.00
CA PRO A 142 15.17 -1.95 -17.28
C PRO A 142 14.62 -3.37 -17.07
N ARG A 143 13.50 -3.70 -17.68
CA ARG A 143 13.09 -5.10 -17.79
C ARG A 143 14.23 -5.83 -18.48
N ALA A 144 14.85 -6.79 -17.81
CA ALA A 144 15.74 -7.72 -18.48
C ALA A 144 14.92 -8.33 -19.63
N ALA A 145 15.36 -8.10 -20.86
CA ALA A 145 14.75 -8.75 -22.00
C ALA A 145 14.81 -10.25 -21.71
N THR A 146 13.67 -10.90 -21.60
CA THR A 146 13.61 -12.36 -21.59
C THR A 146 14.20 -12.79 -22.92
N ARG A 147 15.46 -13.24 -22.92
CA ARG A 147 16.01 -13.97 -24.07
C ARG A 147 15.10 -15.17 -24.26
N GLY A 148 14.30 -15.11 -25.32
CA GLY A 148 13.61 -16.29 -25.81
C GLY A 148 14.62 -17.42 -26.03
N PRO A 149 14.19 -18.69 -25.95
CA PRO A 149 15.08 -19.81 -26.19
C PRO A 149 15.72 -19.63 -27.56
N ASP A 150 17.06 -19.67 -27.57
CA ASP A 150 17.86 -19.63 -28.78
C ASP A 150 17.41 -20.77 -29.70
N ARG A 151 16.69 -20.42 -30.76
CA ARG A 151 16.38 -21.42 -31.80
C ARG A 151 17.68 -21.68 -32.54
N GLY A 152 18.40 -22.69 -32.05
CA GLY A 152 19.57 -23.18 -32.68
C GLY A 152 19.33 -23.34 -34.18
N SER A 153 20.10 -22.63 -34.97
CA SER A 153 20.18 -22.83 -36.40
C SER A 153 20.79 -24.21 -36.66
N THR A 154 19.98 -25.20 -36.95
CA THR A 154 20.42 -26.43 -37.60
C THR A 154 20.81 -26.08 -39.02
N ARG A 155 22.10 -25.88 -39.27
CA ARG A 155 22.68 -25.97 -40.59
C ARG A 155 22.63 -27.44 -40.99
N ALA A 156 21.80 -27.77 -41.97
CA ALA A 156 21.93 -29.03 -42.73
C ALA A 156 23.13 -28.93 -43.68
N SER A 157 23.97 -29.91 -43.58
CA SER A 157 25.03 -30.23 -44.58
C SER A 157 24.41 -31.04 -45.72
#